data_0ff096373f99edd8ca59e421b38372b7
#
_entry.id   0ff096373f99edd8ca59e421b38372b7
#
_cell.length_a   1.000
_cell.length_b   1.000
_cell.length_c   1.000
_cell.angle_alpha   90.00
_cell.angle_beta   90.00
_cell.angle_gamma   90.00
#
_symmetry.space_group_name_H-M   'P 1'
#
loop_
_entity.id
_entity.type
_entity.pdbx_description
1 polymer ?
#
loop_
_entity_poly.entity_id
_entity_poly.type
_entity_poly.pdbx_seq_one_letter_code
_entity_poly.pdbx_strand_id
1 'polypeptide(L)'
;MKTETIKCRTLMVSDWCCDQHGFPMQITNVGDDYAYATFEGNEGDPWEFDDKDDQPHPIILTPEILEKNGWYFGLTSDEEDAEYSLGGCHYDRHWTYDEGAGSISLIFPNDADGGELIIDDQSFNRHLNLVFCDTLHVHELQRTLRLCGLNELADNFKV
;
A
#
# COMPACT_ATOMS: atom_id res chain seq x y z
N MET A 1 -10.56 21.08 7.16
CA MET A 1 -10.04 20.02 6.30
C MET A 1 -10.99 18.84 6.34
N LYS A 2 -11.48 18.40 5.19
CA LYS A 2 -12.28 17.18 5.16
C LYS A 2 -11.32 16.01 5.32
N THR A 3 -11.41 15.31 6.42
CA THR A 3 -10.60 14.11 6.64
C THR A 3 -11.00 13.09 5.58
N GLU A 4 -10.04 12.58 4.83
CA GLU A 4 -10.30 11.57 3.82
C GLU A 4 -10.75 10.27 4.48
N THR A 5 -11.79 9.66 3.94
CA THR A 5 -12.34 8.39 4.43
C THR A 5 -12.48 7.39 3.29
N ILE A 6 -12.47 6.10 3.65
CA ILE A 6 -12.63 5.00 2.70
C ILE A 6 -14.04 4.44 2.81
N LYS A 7 -14.68 4.10 1.69
CA LYS A 7 -15.92 3.35 1.71
C LYS A 7 -15.65 1.87 2.03
N CYS A 8 -16.34 1.33 3.02
CA CYS A 8 -16.12 -0.05 3.49
C CYS A 8 -16.14 -1.07 2.33
N ARG A 9 -17.10 -0.97 1.42
CA ARG A 9 -17.23 -1.87 0.24
C ARG A 9 -16.03 -1.85 -0.72
N THR A 10 -15.16 -0.83 -0.65
CA THR A 10 -13.97 -0.72 -1.51
C THR A 10 -12.74 -1.36 -0.90
N LEU A 11 -12.79 -1.75 0.36
CA LEU A 11 -11.74 -2.47 1.05
C LEU A 11 -11.78 -3.96 0.68
N MET A 12 -10.66 -4.61 0.87
CA MET A 12 -10.50 -6.06 0.74
C MET A 12 -9.95 -6.65 2.03
N VAL A 13 -10.20 -7.94 2.25
CA VAL A 13 -9.56 -8.68 3.34
C VAL A 13 -8.04 -8.55 3.23
N SER A 14 -7.37 -8.33 4.35
CA SER A 14 -5.94 -8.03 4.50
C SER A 14 -5.52 -6.60 4.15
N ASP A 15 -6.41 -5.72 3.70
CA ASP A 15 -6.11 -4.30 3.56
C ASP A 15 -5.83 -3.65 4.92
N TRP A 16 -4.93 -2.68 4.92
CA TRP A 16 -4.66 -1.84 6.07
C TRP A 16 -5.40 -0.51 5.96
N CYS A 17 -6.03 -0.12 7.03
CA CYS A 17 -6.64 1.19 7.26
C CYS A 17 -6.42 1.63 8.70
N CYS A 18 -6.86 2.82 9.06
CA CYS A 18 -6.83 3.28 10.44
C CYS A 18 -8.18 3.86 10.88
N ASP A 19 -8.34 4.01 12.18
CA ASP A 19 -9.47 4.74 12.76
C ASP A 19 -9.27 6.26 12.63
N GLN A 20 -10.22 7.04 13.14
CA GLN A 20 -10.16 8.52 13.13
C GLN A 20 -8.97 9.10 13.92
N HIS A 21 -8.31 8.30 14.77
CA HIS A 21 -7.13 8.68 15.55
C HIS A 21 -5.81 8.22 14.92
N GLY A 22 -5.87 7.57 13.77
CA GLY A 22 -4.69 7.05 13.06
C GLY A 22 -4.20 5.68 13.57
N PHE A 23 -5.01 4.96 14.36
CA PHE A 23 -4.63 3.64 14.85
C PHE A 23 -4.77 2.58 13.74
N PRO A 24 -3.68 1.91 13.34
CA PRO A 24 -3.72 0.97 12.22
C PRO A 24 -4.42 -0.33 12.57
N MET A 25 -5.24 -0.81 11.65
CA MET A 25 -5.95 -2.09 11.74
C MET A 25 -5.98 -2.78 10.38
N GLN A 26 -6.05 -4.10 10.40
CA GLN A 26 -6.13 -4.92 9.20
C GLN A 26 -7.53 -5.48 9.01
N ILE A 27 -8.07 -5.33 7.80
CA ILE A 27 -9.41 -5.78 7.45
C ILE A 27 -9.49 -7.31 7.43
N THR A 28 -10.51 -7.85 8.08
CA THR A 28 -10.80 -9.29 8.14
C THR A 28 -12.07 -9.68 7.38
N ASN A 29 -13.06 -8.79 7.33
CA ASN A 29 -14.33 -9.00 6.65
C ASN A 29 -14.83 -7.69 6.02
N VAL A 30 -15.50 -7.79 4.89
CA VAL A 30 -16.07 -6.64 4.18
C VAL A 30 -17.51 -6.93 3.77
N GLY A 31 -18.41 -5.98 4.05
CA GLY A 31 -19.78 -5.94 3.58
C GLY A 31 -20.07 -4.71 2.72
N ASP A 32 -21.32 -4.47 2.41
CA ASP A 32 -21.70 -3.35 1.54
C ASP A 32 -21.45 -1.98 2.18
N ASP A 33 -21.70 -1.85 3.47
CA ASP A 33 -21.60 -0.59 4.24
C ASP A 33 -20.85 -0.74 5.57
N TYR A 34 -20.22 -1.90 5.80
CA TYR A 34 -19.44 -2.18 7.01
C TYR A 34 -18.18 -2.97 6.69
N ALA A 35 -17.20 -2.93 7.58
CA ALA A 35 -16.01 -3.76 7.54
C ALA A 35 -15.57 -4.11 8.97
N TYR A 36 -15.04 -5.31 9.16
CA TYR A 36 -14.40 -5.71 10.41
C TYR A 36 -12.89 -5.66 10.27
N ALA A 37 -12.24 -5.19 11.33
CA ALA A 37 -10.79 -5.05 11.36
C ALA A 37 -10.21 -5.54 12.69
N THR A 38 -8.98 -6.02 12.63
CA THR A 38 -8.25 -6.50 13.80
C THR A 38 -6.90 -5.79 13.94
N PHE A 39 -6.43 -5.71 15.17
CA PHE A 39 -5.08 -5.35 15.56
C PHE A 39 -4.59 -6.35 16.62
N GLU A 40 -3.33 -6.32 16.96
CA GLU A 40 -2.77 -7.23 17.96
C GLU A 40 -3.50 -7.08 19.31
N GLY A 41 -4.18 -8.14 19.72
CA GLY A 41 -4.90 -8.23 21.01
C GLY A 41 -6.43 -8.12 20.93
N ASN A 42 -7.03 -7.82 19.74
CA ASN A 42 -8.49 -7.77 19.58
C ASN A 42 -9.07 -8.86 18.66
N GLU A 43 -8.32 -9.89 18.32
CA GLU A 43 -8.71 -10.91 17.33
C GLU A 43 -10.02 -11.61 17.68
N GLY A 44 -10.35 -11.69 18.99
CA GLY A 44 -11.61 -12.25 19.48
C GLY A 44 -12.80 -11.28 19.49
N ASP A 45 -12.56 -10.00 19.30
CA ASP A 45 -13.58 -8.93 19.28
C ASP A 45 -13.20 -7.86 18.23
N PRO A 46 -13.37 -8.16 16.94
CA PRO A 46 -12.96 -7.25 15.87
C PRO A 46 -13.65 -5.89 15.95
N TRP A 47 -12.91 -4.86 15.56
CA TRP A 47 -13.44 -3.51 15.39
C TRP A 47 -14.38 -3.46 14.19
N GLU A 48 -15.54 -2.83 14.34
CA GLU A 48 -16.50 -2.62 13.26
C GLU A 48 -16.41 -1.18 12.73
N PHE A 49 -16.09 -1.06 11.46
CA PHE A 49 -16.24 0.18 10.72
C PHE A 49 -17.58 0.20 9.99
N ASP A 50 -18.16 1.37 9.85
CA ASP A 50 -19.36 1.59 9.04
C ASP A 50 -19.24 2.89 8.22
N ASP A 51 -20.04 3.01 7.15
CA ASP A 51 -19.98 4.16 6.26
C ASP A 51 -20.67 5.43 6.81
N LYS A 52 -21.22 5.39 8.02
CA LYS A 52 -21.96 6.50 8.62
C LYS A 52 -21.23 7.16 9.78
N ASP A 53 -20.91 6.37 10.80
CA ASP A 53 -20.49 6.89 12.10
C ASP A 53 -19.00 6.67 12.38
N ASP A 54 -18.45 5.56 11.95
CA ASP A 54 -17.05 5.19 12.17
C ASP A 54 -16.39 4.69 10.88
N GLN A 55 -16.09 5.63 9.99
CA GLN A 55 -15.50 5.32 8.68
C GLN A 55 -14.04 4.96 8.80
N PRO A 56 -13.55 3.98 8.02
CA PRO A 56 -12.12 3.72 7.91
C PRO A 56 -11.41 4.87 7.19
N HIS A 57 -10.18 5.15 7.64
CA HIS A 57 -9.32 6.19 7.08
C HIS A 57 -8.11 5.57 6.36
N PRO A 58 -7.62 6.20 5.29
CA PRO A 58 -6.45 5.72 4.59
C PRO A 58 -5.17 5.93 5.42
N ILE A 59 -4.23 5.01 5.27
CA ILE A 59 -2.88 5.16 5.80
C ILE A 59 -1.98 5.64 4.67
N ILE A 60 -1.32 6.78 4.87
CA ILE A 60 -0.37 7.33 3.91
C ILE A 60 0.84 6.39 3.82
N LEU A 61 1.25 6.05 2.62
CA LEU A 61 2.46 5.26 2.40
C LEU A 61 3.69 6.11 2.73
N THR A 62 4.57 5.59 3.57
CA THR A 62 5.80 6.25 4.00
C THR A 62 7.03 5.40 3.69
N PRO A 63 8.24 6.01 3.65
CA PRO A 63 9.49 5.27 3.52
C PRO A 63 9.63 4.14 4.54
N GLU A 64 9.29 4.40 5.80
CA GLU A 64 9.40 3.43 6.89
C GLU A 64 8.48 2.22 6.67
N ILE A 65 7.26 2.45 6.17
CA ILE A 65 6.32 1.37 5.82
C ILE A 65 6.88 0.54 4.68
N LEU A 66 7.43 1.16 3.64
CA LEU A 66 8.05 0.43 2.53
C LEU A 66 9.24 -0.41 2.99
N GLU A 67 10.15 0.16 3.77
CA GLU A 67 11.30 -0.56 4.31
C GLU A 67 10.90 -1.74 5.20
N LYS A 68 9.87 -1.57 6.03
CA LYS A 68 9.29 -2.64 6.86
C LYS A 68 8.78 -3.82 6.02
N ASN A 69 8.39 -3.57 4.78
CA ASN A 69 7.91 -4.57 3.83
C ASN A 69 9.00 -5.06 2.88
N GLY A 70 10.26 -4.79 3.17
CA GLY A 70 11.39 -5.27 2.40
C GLY A 70 11.67 -4.51 1.10
N TRP A 71 11.12 -3.32 0.96
CA TRP A 71 11.48 -2.38 -0.09
C TRP A 71 12.79 -1.69 0.29
N TYR A 72 13.63 -1.44 -0.66
CA TYR A 72 14.89 -0.74 -0.44
C TYR A 72 14.96 0.53 -1.27
N PHE A 73 15.57 1.53 -0.67
CA PHE A 73 15.70 2.87 -1.20
C PHE A 73 16.75 2.96 -2.30
N GLY A 74 16.42 3.71 -3.35
CA GLY A 74 17.35 4.14 -4.38
C GLY A 74 17.04 5.56 -4.83
N LEU A 75 18.02 6.26 -5.39
CA LEU A 75 17.84 7.59 -5.96
C LEU A 75 17.45 7.48 -7.43
N THR A 76 16.50 8.32 -7.87
CA THR A 76 16.10 8.40 -9.28
C THR A 76 17.05 9.22 -10.13
N SER A 77 17.94 10.03 -9.50
CA SER A 77 18.96 10.85 -10.14
C SER A 77 20.27 10.79 -9.35
N ASP A 78 21.39 11.19 -9.99
CA ASP A 78 22.74 11.26 -9.39
C ASP A 78 22.87 12.34 -8.28
N GLU A 79 21.78 12.89 -7.79
CA GLU A 79 21.80 13.89 -6.73
C GLU A 79 21.94 13.20 -5.37
N GLU A 80 23.12 13.38 -4.78
CA GLU A 80 23.51 12.81 -3.46
C GLU A 80 22.72 13.40 -2.28
N ASP A 81 21.84 14.39 -2.50
CA ASP A 81 21.21 15.21 -1.48
C ASP A 81 19.69 15.07 -1.36
N ALA A 82 19.06 14.02 -1.88
CA ALA A 82 17.64 13.80 -1.65
C ALA A 82 17.41 13.50 -0.16
N GLU A 83 16.83 14.46 0.55
CA GLU A 83 16.29 14.21 1.89
C GLU A 83 15.39 12.97 1.86
N TYR A 84 15.32 12.25 2.98
CA TYR A 84 14.52 11.05 3.17
C TYR A 84 13.02 11.37 3.05
N SER A 85 12.61 11.65 1.84
CA SER A 85 11.22 11.89 1.44
C SER A 85 10.88 11.01 0.25
N LEU A 86 9.60 10.78 -0.01
CA LEU A 86 9.18 10.03 -1.20
C LEU A 86 9.52 10.77 -2.49
N GLY A 87 9.63 12.10 -2.47
CA GLY A 87 9.94 12.90 -3.66
C GLY A 87 11.36 12.70 -4.18
N GLY A 88 11.53 12.47 -5.48
CA GLY A 88 12.81 12.33 -6.15
C GLY A 88 13.57 11.02 -5.87
N CYS A 89 12.90 10.02 -5.38
CA CYS A 89 13.49 8.73 -5.07
C CYS A 89 12.67 7.58 -5.66
N HIS A 90 13.22 6.40 -5.61
CA HIS A 90 12.49 5.18 -5.91
C HIS A 90 12.71 4.14 -4.82
N TYR A 91 11.75 3.22 -4.69
CA TYR A 91 11.81 2.06 -3.83
C TYR A 91 11.63 0.81 -4.67
N ASP A 92 12.52 -0.15 -4.49
CA ASP A 92 12.53 -1.41 -5.22
C ASP A 92 12.23 -2.57 -4.29
N ARG A 93 11.49 -3.54 -4.78
CA ARG A 93 11.21 -4.81 -4.14
C ARG A 93 11.41 -5.95 -5.13
N HIS A 94 12.28 -6.89 -4.80
CA HIS A 94 12.43 -8.14 -5.55
C HIS A 94 11.62 -9.24 -4.89
N TRP A 95 11.13 -10.18 -5.69
CA TRP A 95 10.54 -11.42 -5.19
C TRP A 95 11.07 -12.62 -5.96
N THR A 96 11.11 -13.75 -5.27
CA THR A 96 11.39 -15.07 -5.84
C THR A 96 10.37 -16.04 -5.26
N TYR A 97 9.72 -16.79 -6.13
CA TYR A 97 8.83 -17.89 -5.77
C TYR A 97 9.35 -19.16 -6.45
N ASP A 98 8.85 -20.34 -6.06
CA ASP A 98 9.22 -21.62 -6.66
C ASP A 98 9.03 -21.64 -8.18
N GLU A 99 8.14 -20.80 -8.72
CA GLU A 99 7.80 -20.71 -10.14
C GLU A 99 8.25 -19.42 -10.82
N GLY A 100 8.99 -18.52 -10.14
CA GLY A 100 9.41 -17.30 -10.80
C GLY A 100 10.03 -16.22 -9.93
N ALA A 101 10.47 -15.17 -10.59
CA ALA A 101 11.11 -14.00 -9.98
C ALA A 101 10.69 -12.70 -10.68
N GLY A 102 10.78 -11.59 -9.98
CA GLY A 102 10.52 -10.28 -10.53
C GLY A 102 10.95 -9.14 -9.62
N SER A 103 10.71 -7.93 -10.09
CA SER A 103 10.95 -6.71 -9.34
C SER A 103 9.81 -5.71 -9.49
N ILE A 104 9.62 -4.89 -8.47
CA ILE A 104 8.71 -3.76 -8.46
C ILE A 104 9.50 -2.52 -8.12
N SER A 105 9.28 -1.44 -8.85
CA SER A 105 9.84 -0.13 -8.55
C SER A 105 8.72 0.88 -8.37
N LEU A 106 8.71 1.57 -7.23
CA LEU A 106 7.91 2.75 -6.97
C LEU A 106 8.77 3.99 -7.17
N ILE A 107 8.39 4.83 -8.11
CA ILE A 107 9.15 6.03 -8.49
C ILE A 107 8.32 7.27 -8.12
N PHE A 108 8.91 8.15 -7.31
CA PHE A 108 8.30 9.40 -6.87
C PHE A 108 9.10 10.58 -7.43
N PRO A 109 8.58 11.32 -8.44
CA PRO A 109 9.23 12.50 -8.97
C PRO A 109 9.31 13.63 -7.94
N ASN A 110 10.35 14.49 -8.04
CA ASN A 110 10.66 15.54 -7.07
C ASN A 110 9.51 16.53 -6.79
N ASP A 111 8.67 16.84 -7.76
CA ASP A 111 7.70 17.94 -7.68
C ASP A 111 6.25 17.48 -7.92
N ALA A 112 5.95 16.20 -7.81
CA ALA A 112 4.63 15.67 -8.11
C ALA A 112 4.00 14.93 -6.93
N ASP A 113 2.72 15.14 -6.72
CA ASP A 113 1.90 14.38 -5.76
C ASP A 113 1.66 12.92 -6.20
N GLY A 114 2.19 12.52 -7.34
CA GLY A 114 2.03 11.20 -7.91
C GLY A 114 3.35 10.51 -8.20
N GLY A 115 3.30 9.49 -9.02
CA GLY A 115 4.48 8.71 -9.43
C GLY A 115 4.15 7.56 -10.34
N GLU A 116 5.08 6.62 -10.42
CA GLU A 116 4.96 5.43 -11.26
C GLU A 116 5.24 4.17 -10.46
N LEU A 117 4.46 3.13 -10.75
CA LEU A 117 4.72 1.76 -10.31
C LEU A 117 5.10 0.92 -11.52
N ILE A 118 6.31 0.41 -11.53
CA ILE A 118 6.83 -0.44 -12.59
C ILE A 118 6.97 -1.86 -12.05
N ILE A 119 6.34 -2.82 -12.72
CA ILE A 119 6.44 -4.24 -12.40
C ILE A 119 7.13 -4.94 -13.56
N ASP A 120 8.23 -5.63 -13.26
CA ASP A 120 8.96 -6.47 -14.20
C ASP A 120 8.90 -7.93 -13.73
N ASP A 121 7.98 -8.67 -14.29
CA ASP A 121 7.73 -10.07 -13.97
C ASP A 121 8.46 -10.96 -14.96
N GLN A 122 9.59 -11.47 -14.56
CA GLN A 122 10.44 -12.33 -15.39
C GLN A 122 9.80 -13.69 -15.67
N SER A 123 8.96 -14.18 -14.76
CA SER A 123 8.32 -15.49 -14.89
C SER A 123 7.35 -15.57 -16.05
N PHE A 124 6.62 -14.48 -16.30
CA PHE A 124 5.64 -14.36 -17.37
C PHE A 124 6.09 -13.43 -18.50
N ASN A 125 7.35 -12.98 -18.47
CA ASN A 125 7.88 -11.98 -19.41
C ASN A 125 6.95 -10.78 -19.53
N ARG A 126 6.47 -10.27 -18.42
CA ARG A 126 5.47 -9.21 -18.33
C ARG A 126 6.09 -7.95 -17.74
N HIS A 127 5.91 -6.85 -18.43
CA HIS A 127 6.28 -5.52 -17.97
C HIS A 127 5.04 -4.64 -17.85
N LEU A 128 4.78 -4.06 -16.69
CA LEU A 128 3.66 -3.17 -16.42
C LEU A 128 4.19 -1.85 -15.89
N ASN A 129 3.63 -0.77 -16.40
CA ASN A 129 3.85 0.58 -15.90
C ASN A 129 2.51 1.23 -15.57
N LEU A 130 2.31 1.59 -14.31
CA LEU A 130 1.11 2.23 -13.79
C LEU A 130 1.47 3.61 -13.25
N VAL A 131 0.75 4.62 -13.69
CA VAL A 131 0.92 6.01 -13.24
C VAL A 131 -0.17 6.36 -12.24
N PHE A 132 0.20 6.97 -11.13
CA PHE A 132 -0.75 7.51 -10.15
C PHE A 132 -0.52 9.02 -10.00
N CYS A 133 -1.61 9.77 -9.84
CA CYS A 133 -1.60 11.24 -9.89
C CYS A 133 -1.71 11.91 -8.50
N ASP A 134 -2.01 11.14 -7.47
CA ASP A 134 -2.22 11.62 -6.10
C ASP A 134 -1.32 10.87 -5.11
N THR A 135 -1.36 11.29 -3.85
CA THR A 135 -0.70 10.58 -2.75
C THR A 135 -1.15 9.12 -2.71
N LEU A 136 -0.19 8.21 -2.73
CA LEU A 136 -0.46 6.78 -2.66
C LEU A 136 -0.69 6.33 -1.20
N HIS A 137 -1.79 5.63 -0.97
CA HIS A 137 -2.12 5.05 0.32
C HIS A 137 -1.79 3.55 0.35
N VAL A 138 -1.60 3.00 1.55
CA VAL A 138 -1.24 1.59 1.74
C VAL A 138 -2.25 0.65 1.09
N HIS A 139 -3.54 0.81 1.34
CA HIS A 139 -4.58 -0.06 0.77
C HIS A 139 -4.66 0.03 -0.76
N GLU A 140 -4.33 1.18 -1.35
CA GLU A 140 -4.27 1.36 -2.81
C GLU A 140 -3.08 0.61 -3.41
N LEU A 141 -1.91 0.66 -2.76
CA LEU A 141 -0.76 -0.15 -3.15
C LEU A 141 -1.08 -1.66 -3.07
N GLN A 142 -1.68 -2.11 -1.96
CA GLN A 142 -2.10 -3.49 -1.80
C GLN A 142 -3.07 -3.94 -2.91
N ARG A 143 -4.06 -3.10 -3.24
CA ARG A 143 -4.99 -3.35 -4.34
C ARG A 143 -4.26 -3.48 -5.68
N THR A 144 -3.35 -2.58 -5.97
CA THR A 144 -2.56 -2.59 -7.21
C THR A 144 -1.72 -3.86 -7.30
N LEU A 145 -1.07 -4.27 -6.22
CA LEU A 145 -0.33 -5.52 -6.16
C LEU A 145 -1.22 -6.75 -6.47
N ARG A 146 -2.43 -6.80 -5.91
CA ARG A 146 -3.40 -7.88 -6.19
C ARG A 146 -3.86 -7.89 -7.65
N LEU A 147 -4.15 -6.73 -8.22
CA LEU A 147 -4.52 -6.61 -9.64
C LEU A 147 -3.41 -7.08 -10.58
N CYS A 148 -2.17 -6.99 -10.15
CA CYS A 148 -1.00 -7.49 -10.89
C CYS A 148 -0.68 -8.97 -10.59
N GLY A 149 -1.48 -9.64 -9.78
CA GLY A 149 -1.29 -11.05 -9.40
C GLY A 149 -0.28 -11.28 -8.27
N LEU A 150 0.14 -10.22 -7.59
CA LEU A 150 1.10 -10.28 -6.48
C LEU A 150 0.39 -10.33 -5.12
N ASN A 151 -0.55 -11.27 -4.98
CA ASN A 151 -1.42 -11.40 -3.82
C ASN A 151 -0.63 -11.62 -2.52
N GLU A 152 0.42 -12.42 -2.55
CA GLU A 152 1.22 -12.71 -1.37
C GLU A 152 1.92 -11.47 -0.82
N LEU A 153 2.47 -10.62 -1.69
CA LEU A 153 3.06 -9.33 -1.28
C LEU A 153 2.01 -8.40 -0.67
N ALA A 154 0.81 -8.37 -1.26
CA ALA A 154 -0.29 -7.54 -0.77
C ALA A 154 -0.82 -8.04 0.58
N ASP A 155 -1.07 -9.34 0.73
CA ASP A 155 -1.69 -9.92 1.92
C ASP A 155 -0.75 -9.94 3.13
N ASN A 156 0.55 -10.03 2.91
CA ASN A 156 1.58 -9.99 3.97
C ASN A 156 2.12 -8.57 4.25
N PHE A 157 1.52 -7.55 3.68
CA PHE A 157 1.91 -6.17 3.91
C PHE A 157 1.74 -5.78 5.38
N LYS A 158 2.68 -4.97 5.91
CA LYS A 158 2.73 -4.54 7.32
C LYS A 158 2.79 -3.03 7.42
N VAL A 159 2.19 -2.50 8.47
CA VAL A 159 2.19 -1.06 8.78
C VAL A 159 2.84 -0.77 10.12
#